data_40e40224b1c9c4df4b136f7cc7689b5b
#
_entry.id   40e40224b1c9c4df4b136f7cc7689b5b
#
_cell.length_a   1.000
_cell.length_b   1.000
_cell.length_c   1.000
_cell.angle_alpha   90.00
_cell.angle_beta   90.00
_cell.angle_gamma   90.00
#
_symmetry.space_group_name_H-M   'P 1'
#
loop_
_entity.id
_entity.type
_entity.pdbx_description
1 polymer ?
#
loop_
_entity_poly.entity_id
_entity_poly.type
_entity_poly.pdbx_seq_one_letter_code
_entity_poly.pdbx_strand_id
1 'polypeptide(L)'
;GIGKSTVSYWIKKYNLNEYAKHKKHKSNYNFDKIDTKEKAYALGFILADSDITPKNIVEISVEKNDKEIIDFISNIIESNISIDNTFDKEKRRFPRVRTSRKVNDILKFTGGRLKKERHYPRVRKDLERYLLLGFFDADGCITWGKRKDRNKIWQKVSFTSQLYLLEGIQKMLYNNIGISSTIRPKSNEDCYIIEFSNKEDVLKFINYIYPKDDDFIILQRKYLKANVLRLELEEFGGSTKK
;
A
#
# COMPACT_ATOMS: atom_id res chain seq x y z
N GLY A 1 -5.58 7.91 -12.99
CA GLY A 1 -4.25 8.15 -12.43
C GLY A 1 -3.96 9.64 -12.32
N ILE A 2 -3.21 10.04 -11.31
CA ILE A 2 -2.79 11.44 -11.15
C ILE A 2 -1.69 11.70 -12.17
N GLY A 3 -1.89 12.69 -13.04
CA GLY A 3 -0.91 13.06 -14.07
C GLY A 3 0.38 13.62 -13.45
N LYS A 4 1.53 13.48 -14.17
CA LYS A 4 2.83 14.04 -13.75
C LYS A 4 2.75 15.53 -13.43
N SER A 5 1.94 16.29 -14.18
CA SER A 5 1.70 17.72 -13.96
C SER A 5 1.06 18.02 -12.60
N THR A 6 0.16 17.16 -12.14
CA THR A 6 -0.51 17.32 -10.84
C THR A 6 0.46 17.04 -9.68
N VAL A 7 1.31 16.02 -9.80
CA VAL A 7 2.34 15.72 -8.80
C VAL A 7 3.36 16.86 -8.71
N SER A 8 3.86 17.37 -9.85
CA SER A 8 4.79 18.50 -9.90
C SER A 8 4.17 19.76 -9.31
N TYR A 9 2.88 20.01 -9.60
CA TYR A 9 2.14 21.12 -9.00
C TYR A 9 2.09 20.99 -7.46
N TRP A 10 1.80 19.82 -6.93
CA TRP A 10 1.76 19.62 -5.47
C TRP A 10 3.12 19.76 -4.80
N ILE A 11 4.18 19.21 -5.39
CA ILE A 11 5.55 19.37 -4.88
C ILE A 11 5.88 20.86 -4.76
N LYS A 12 5.59 21.65 -5.79
CA LYS A 12 5.85 23.10 -5.81
C LYS A 12 4.95 23.87 -4.85
N LYS A 13 3.63 23.58 -4.83
CA LYS A 13 2.65 24.30 -4.00
C LYS A 13 2.89 24.10 -2.50
N TYR A 14 3.24 22.88 -2.10
CA TYR A 14 3.38 22.50 -0.69
C TYR A 14 4.85 22.37 -0.24
N ASN A 15 5.79 22.82 -1.11
CA ASN A 15 7.23 22.73 -0.84
C ASN A 15 7.67 21.33 -0.35
N LEU A 16 7.11 20.28 -0.96
CA LEU A 16 7.42 18.90 -0.64
C LEU A 16 8.79 18.58 -1.25
N ASN A 17 9.77 18.24 -0.43
CA ASN A 17 11.06 17.78 -0.94
C ASN A 17 10.87 16.50 -1.78
N GLU A 18 11.57 16.44 -2.92
CA GLU A 18 11.74 15.16 -3.61
C GLU A 18 12.51 14.24 -2.66
N TYR A 19 11.80 13.28 -2.07
CA TYR A 19 12.44 12.31 -1.19
C TYR A 19 13.49 11.52 -1.96
N ALA A 20 14.65 11.40 -1.34
CA ALA A 20 15.84 10.84 -1.92
C ALA A 20 15.59 9.48 -2.57
N LYS A 21 16.17 9.30 -3.75
CA LYS A 21 16.28 8.02 -4.44
C LYS A 21 16.68 6.94 -3.45
N HIS A 22 15.88 5.88 -3.36
CA HIS A 22 16.14 4.75 -2.47
C HIS A 22 17.61 4.35 -2.50
N LYS A 23 18.26 4.37 -1.33
CA LYS A 23 19.58 3.77 -1.18
C LYS A 23 19.45 2.30 -1.59
N LYS A 24 20.26 1.87 -2.56
CA LYS A 24 20.33 0.45 -2.94
C LYS A 24 20.73 -0.34 -1.70
N HIS A 25 19.76 -0.93 -1.02
CA HIS A 25 20.03 -1.84 0.07
C HIS A 25 20.57 -3.15 -0.54
N LYS A 26 21.90 -3.31 -0.50
CA LYS A 26 22.54 -4.61 -0.69
C LYS A 26 22.39 -5.36 0.63
N SER A 27 21.39 -6.21 0.76
CA SER A 27 21.30 -7.14 1.89
C SER A 27 20.75 -8.46 1.40
N ASN A 28 21.39 -9.55 1.80
CA ASN A 28 20.86 -10.90 1.62
C ASN A 28 19.68 -11.06 2.57
N TYR A 29 18.48 -10.78 2.09
CA TYR A 29 17.26 -10.97 2.87
C TYR A 29 16.83 -12.44 2.77
N ASN A 30 16.95 -13.17 3.86
CA ASN A 30 16.28 -14.45 3.97
C ASN A 30 14.79 -14.21 4.34
N PHE A 31 13.87 -14.63 3.49
CA PHE A 31 12.41 -14.44 3.67
C PHE A 31 11.76 -15.51 4.56
N ASP A 32 12.56 -16.33 5.25
CA ASP A 32 12.09 -17.34 6.22
C ASP A 32 11.48 -16.71 7.48
N LYS A 33 11.89 -15.47 7.80
CA LYS A 33 11.40 -14.67 8.93
C LYS A 33 11.09 -13.25 8.48
N ILE A 34 10.02 -12.69 9.03
CA ILE A 34 9.68 -11.27 8.86
C ILE A 34 10.21 -10.51 10.08
N ASP A 35 11.45 -10.07 9.99
CA ASP A 35 12.22 -9.46 11.08
C ASP A 35 12.66 -8.02 10.78
N THR A 36 12.45 -7.53 9.55
CA THR A 36 12.77 -6.17 9.14
C THR A 36 11.57 -5.46 8.52
N LYS A 37 11.61 -4.12 8.51
CA LYS A 37 10.58 -3.27 7.91
C LYS A 37 10.41 -3.53 6.41
N GLU A 38 11.51 -3.78 5.71
CA GLU A 38 11.53 -4.07 4.28
C GLU A 38 10.79 -5.37 3.97
N LYS A 39 11.06 -6.43 4.73
CA LYS A 39 10.37 -7.73 4.57
C LYS A 39 8.88 -7.62 4.91
N ALA A 40 8.54 -6.89 5.97
CA ALA A 40 7.15 -6.67 6.35
C ALA A 40 6.39 -5.91 5.25
N TYR A 41 6.98 -4.86 4.69
CA TYR A 41 6.41 -4.14 3.55
C TYR A 41 6.23 -5.05 2.33
N ALA A 42 7.29 -5.77 1.93
CA ALA A 42 7.23 -6.69 0.78
C ALA A 42 6.14 -7.76 0.97
N LEU A 43 6.00 -8.33 2.18
CA LEU A 43 4.95 -9.28 2.49
C LEU A 43 3.55 -8.64 2.35
N GLY A 44 3.35 -7.44 2.86
CA GLY A 44 2.09 -6.70 2.73
C GLY A 44 1.69 -6.49 1.27
N PHE A 45 2.65 -6.09 0.44
CA PHE A 45 2.44 -5.90 -1.00
C PHE A 45 2.11 -7.23 -1.70
N ILE A 46 2.85 -8.30 -1.39
CA ILE A 46 2.62 -9.65 -1.93
C ILE A 46 1.21 -10.15 -1.57
N LEU A 47 0.77 -9.95 -0.32
CA LEU A 47 -0.57 -10.36 0.12
C LEU A 47 -1.68 -9.72 -0.73
N ALA A 48 -1.53 -8.46 -1.06
CA ALA A 48 -2.53 -7.68 -1.79
C ALA A 48 -2.49 -7.97 -3.29
N ASP A 49 -1.33 -7.86 -3.93
CA ASP A 49 -1.22 -7.75 -5.41
C ASP A 49 -0.35 -8.83 -6.06
N SER A 50 -0.15 -9.98 -5.41
CA SER A 50 0.52 -11.10 -6.07
C SER A 50 -0.43 -12.20 -6.49
N ASP A 51 -0.07 -12.89 -7.56
CA ASP A 51 -0.63 -14.18 -7.92
C ASP A 51 0.40 -15.30 -7.64
N ILE A 52 -0.07 -16.42 -7.10
CA ILE A 52 0.75 -17.61 -6.90
C ILE A 52 0.22 -18.72 -7.79
N THR A 53 0.95 -18.98 -8.88
CA THR A 53 0.51 -19.94 -9.88
C THR A 53 0.57 -21.39 -9.40
N PRO A 54 -0.16 -22.33 -10.03
CA PRO A 54 -0.05 -23.77 -9.72
C PRO A 54 1.38 -24.31 -9.89
N LYS A 55 2.20 -23.67 -10.71
CA LYS A 55 3.62 -24.02 -10.93
C LYS A 55 4.56 -23.46 -9.85
N ASN A 56 4.04 -23.02 -8.72
CA ASN A 56 4.82 -22.39 -7.64
C ASN A 56 5.64 -21.18 -8.11
N ILE A 57 5.01 -20.28 -8.83
CA ILE A 57 5.61 -19.00 -9.22
C ILE A 57 4.80 -17.89 -8.59
N VAL A 58 5.45 -17.02 -7.83
CA VAL A 58 4.87 -15.74 -7.39
C VAL A 58 5.04 -14.74 -8.52
N GLU A 59 3.95 -14.12 -8.92
CA GLU A 59 3.93 -13.08 -9.94
C GLU A 59 3.39 -11.79 -9.33
N ILE A 60 4.10 -10.68 -9.55
CA ILE A 60 3.69 -9.32 -9.16
C ILE A 60 3.81 -8.45 -10.39
N SER A 61 2.74 -7.74 -10.72
CA SER A 61 2.72 -6.79 -11.84
C SER A 61 2.27 -5.43 -11.33
N VAL A 62 2.96 -4.37 -11.70
CA VAL A 62 2.63 -3.01 -11.30
C VAL A 62 2.53 -2.10 -12.51
N GLU A 63 1.90 -0.93 -12.35
CA GLU A 63 1.90 0.09 -13.39
C GLU A 63 3.33 0.54 -13.72
N LYS A 64 3.55 0.97 -14.95
CA LYS A 64 4.87 1.41 -15.45
C LYS A 64 5.52 2.49 -14.58
N ASN A 65 4.71 3.34 -13.97
CA ASN A 65 5.19 4.43 -13.13
C ASN A 65 5.58 3.96 -11.71
N ASP A 66 5.28 2.74 -11.33
CA ASP A 66 5.53 2.15 -10.00
C ASP A 66 6.68 1.12 -10.05
N LYS A 67 7.57 1.26 -11.04
CA LYS A 67 8.70 0.32 -11.24
C LYS A 67 9.60 0.21 -10.01
N GLU A 68 9.75 1.29 -9.23
CA GLU A 68 10.53 1.30 -8.00
C GLU A 68 10.08 0.22 -7.00
N ILE A 69 8.79 -0.12 -6.97
CA ILE A 69 8.26 -1.19 -6.11
C ILE A 69 8.80 -2.54 -6.56
N ILE A 70 8.79 -2.80 -7.88
CA ILE A 70 9.31 -4.05 -8.44
C ILE A 70 10.79 -4.19 -8.13
N ASP A 71 11.57 -3.14 -8.32
CA ASP A 71 13.00 -3.13 -8.01
C ASP A 71 13.24 -3.37 -6.51
N PHE A 72 12.41 -2.78 -5.64
CA PHE A 72 12.49 -2.99 -4.20
C PHE A 72 12.13 -4.42 -3.79
N ILE A 73 10.96 -4.92 -4.20
CA ILE A 73 10.49 -6.25 -3.81
C ILE A 73 11.41 -7.33 -4.33
N SER A 74 11.90 -7.22 -5.57
CA SER A 74 12.82 -8.21 -6.14
C SER A 74 14.12 -8.33 -5.37
N ASN A 75 14.64 -7.22 -4.86
CA ASN A 75 15.81 -7.24 -3.99
C ASN A 75 15.53 -7.95 -2.67
N ILE A 76 14.32 -7.81 -2.11
CA ILE A 76 13.92 -8.45 -0.84
C ILE A 76 13.72 -9.95 -1.00
N ILE A 77 13.06 -10.38 -2.06
CA ILE A 77 12.78 -11.81 -2.31
C ILE A 77 13.89 -12.52 -3.08
N GLU A 78 15.02 -11.85 -3.32
CA GLU A 78 16.19 -12.38 -4.06
C GLU A 78 15.81 -13.02 -5.41
N SER A 79 14.90 -12.39 -6.12
CA SER A 79 14.53 -12.89 -7.44
C SER A 79 15.47 -12.34 -8.51
N ASN A 80 15.94 -13.23 -9.40
CA ASN A 80 16.49 -12.77 -10.66
C ASN A 80 15.33 -12.20 -11.48
N ILE A 81 15.27 -10.90 -11.60
CA ILE A 81 14.21 -10.21 -12.32
C ILE A 81 14.39 -10.52 -13.81
N SER A 82 13.52 -11.31 -14.38
CA SER A 82 13.13 -11.06 -15.75
C SER A 82 12.07 -9.96 -15.70
N ILE A 83 12.42 -8.73 -16.03
CA ILE A 83 11.42 -7.71 -16.31
C ILE A 83 10.77 -8.14 -17.61
N ASP A 84 9.78 -8.99 -17.47
CA ASP A 84 9.00 -9.44 -18.59
C ASP A 84 8.11 -8.27 -18.99
N ASN A 85 8.48 -7.60 -20.07
CA ASN A 85 7.66 -6.57 -20.68
C ASN A 85 6.49 -7.23 -21.42
N THR A 86 5.69 -8.03 -20.70
CA THR A 86 4.48 -8.60 -21.28
C THR A 86 3.48 -7.48 -21.57
N PHE A 87 2.85 -7.60 -22.73
CA PHE A 87 1.76 -6.72 -23.10
C PHE A 87 0.45 -7.30 -22.59
N ASP A 88 -0.43 -6.48 -22.06
CA ASP A 88 -1.84 -6.83 -21.88
C ASP A 88 -2.58 -6.81 -23.23
N LYS A 89 -3.90 -7.11 -23.18
CA LYS A 89 -4.78 -7.06 -24.37
C LYS A 89 -4.78 -5.69 -25.06
N GLU A 90 -4.45 -4.62 -24.35
CA GLU A 90 -4.36 -3.23 -24.83
C GLU A 90 -2.93 -2.83 -25.22
N LYS A 91 -2.01 -3.79 -25.34
CA LYS A 91 -0.57 -3.58 -25.61
C LYS A 91 0.15 -2.69 -24.59
N ARG A 92 -0.33 -2.61 -23.37
CA ARG A 92 0.34 -1.94 -22.27
C ARG A 92 1.43 -2.84 -21.69
N ARG A 93 2.59 -2.28 -21.40
CA ARG A 93 3.70 -2.99 -20.76
C ARG A 93 3.66 -2.74 -19.26
N PHE A 94 3.64 -3.82 -18.48
CA PHE A 94 3.71 -3.76 -17.04
C PHE A 94 5.04 -4.34 -16.55
N PRO A 95 5.79 -3.64 -15.68
CA PRO A 95 6.88 -4.23 -14.95
C PRO A 95 6.38 -5.41 -14.13
N ARG A 96 7.07 -6.53 -14.20
CA ARG A 96 6.66 -7.77 -13.51
C ARG A 96 7.86 -8.45 -12.85
N VAL A 97 7.63 -8.95 -11.65
CA VAL A 97 8.54 -9.89 -10.96
C VAL A 97 7.94 -11.28 -11.00
N ARG A 98 8.76 -12.28 -11.30
CA ARG A 98 8.38 -13.69 -11.24
C ARG A 98 9.48 -14.45 -10.49
N THR A 99 9.11 -15.19 -9.45
CA THR A 99 10.05 -16.02 -8.71
C THR A 99 9.43 -17.33 -8.25
N SER A 100 10.20 -18.41 -8.32
CA SER A 100 9.84 -19.70 -7.73
C SER A 100 10.61 -20.00 -6.44
N ARG A 101 11.66 -19.22 -6.14
CA ARG A 101 12.62 -19.55 -5.07
C ARG A 101 12.07 -19.40 -3.65
N LYS A 102 11.20 -18.40 -3.41
CA LYS A 102 10.70 -18.07 -2.08
C LYS A 102 9.22 -18.40 -1.88
N VAL A 103 8.62 -19.13 -2.80
CA VAL A 103 7.17 -19.42 -2.75
C VAL A 103 6.77 -20.13 -1.48
N ASN A 104 7.54 -21.13 -1.03
CA ASN A 104 7.23 -21.85 0.21
C ASN A 104 7.34 -20.96 1.44
N ASP A 105 8.32 -20.06 1.47
CA ASP A 105 8.46 -19.11 2.58
C ASP A 105 7.31 -18.09 2.58
N ILE A 106 6.93 -17.60 1.41
CA ILE A 106 5.78 -16.70 1.25
C ILE A 106 4.48 -17.40 1.70
N LEU A 107 4.26 -18.65 1.28
CA LEU A 107 3.07 -19.44 1.63
C LEU A 107 2.93 -19.66 3.14
N LYS A 108 4.03 -19.80 3.90
CA LYS A 108 3.98 -19.88 5.38
C LYS A 108 3.31 -18.64 6.00
N PHE A 109 3.51 -17.47 5.40
CA PHE A 109 2.95 -16.22 5.92
C PHE A 109 1.59 -15.89 5.33
N THR A 110 1.33 -16.26 4.08
CA THR A 110 0.05 -15.95 3.42
C THR A 110 -1.06 -16.95 3.73
N GLY A 111 -0.70 -18.18 4.10
CA GLY A 111 -1.65 -19.25 4.43
C GLY A 111 -2.25 -19.98 3.24
N GLY A 112 -2.19 -19.40 2.03
CA GLY A 112 -2.75 -20.03 0.84
C GLY A 112 -2.24 -19.43 -0.47
N ARG A 113 -2.42 -20.15 -1.57
CA ARG A 113 -2.06 -19.71 -2.91
C ARG A 113 -3.10 -18.74 -3.48
N LEU A 114 -4.37 -19.14 -3.39
CA LEU A 114 -5.46 -18.33 -3.91
C LEU A 114 -5.70 -17.14 -2.96
N LYS A 115 -5.99 -15.98 -3.51
CA LYS A 115 -6.24 -14.78 -2.71
C LYS A 115 -7.33 -15.02 -1.64
N LYS A 116 -8.37 -15.79 -1.95
CA LYS A 116 -9.46 -16.15 -1.02
C LYS A 116 -9.04 -17.04 0.15
N GLU A 117 -7.90 -17.69 0.06
CA GLU A 117 -7.35 -18.57 1.11
C GLU A 117 -6.38 -17.81 2.03
N ARG A 118 -5.94 -16.61 1.61
CA ARG A 118 -4.98 -15.83 2.35
C ARG A 118 -5.60 -15.18 3.58
N HIS A 119 -4.79 -15.10 4.61
CA HIS A 119 -5.13 -14.38 5.83
C HIS A 119 -4.04 -13.36 6.17
N TYR A 120 -4.41 -12.36 6.96
CA TYR A 120 -3.46 -11.34 7.41
C TYR A 120 -2.48 -11.94 8.41
N PRO A 121 -1.16 -11.97 8.12
CA PRO A 121 -0.19 -12.66 8.95
C PRO A 121 0.08 -11.91 10.26
N ARG A 122 0.43 -12.65 11.29
CA ARG A 122 0.95 -12.05 12.53
C ARG A 122 2.43 -11.76 12.36
N VAL A 123 2.81 -10.53 12.60
CA VAL A 123 4.20 -10.06 12.67
C VAL A 123 4.45 -9.39 14.01
N ARG A 124 5.71 -9.07 14.33
CA ARG A 124 6.01 -8.28 15.52
C ARG A 124 5.30 -6.92 15.48
N LYS A 125 4.95 -6.39 16.62
CA LYS A 125 4.19 -5.13 16.77
C LYS A 125 4.82 -3.96 16.05
N ASP A 126 6.14 -3.82 16.13
CA ASP A 126 6.91 -2.78 15.47
C ASP A 126 6.93 -2.89 13.94
N LEU A 127 6.57 -4.05 13.39
CA LEU A 127 6.53 -4.32 11.94
C LEU A 127 5.13 -4.23 11.34
N GLU A 128 4.07 -4.22 12.17
CA GLU A 128 2.68 -4.20 11.69
C GLU A 128 2.37 -3.00 10.78
N ARG A 129 2.94 -1.84 11.10
CA ARG A 129 2.79 -0.63 10.29
C ARG A 129 3.31 -0.81 8.87
N TYR A 130 4.48 -1.43 8.72
CA TYR A 130 5.12 -1.63 7.42
C TYR A 130 4.40 -2.70 6.60
N LEU A 131 3.88 -3.74 7.26
CA LEU A 131 3.01 -4.73 6.62
C LEU A 131 1.74 -4.06 6.06
N LEU A 132 1.08 -3.20 6.85
CA LEU A 132 -0.08 -2.44 6.40
C LEU A 132 0.27 -1.47 5.28
N LEU A 133 1.41 -0.78 5.38
CA LEU A 133 1.87 0.15 4.34
C LEU A 133 2.06 -0.57 3.00
N GLY A 134 2.71 -1.74 3.00
CA GLY A 134 2.89 -2.53 1.78
C GLY A 134 1.54 -2.97 1.18
N PHE A 135 0.62 -3.43 2.02
CA PHE A 135 -0.74 -3.77 1.58
C PHE A 135 -1.49 -2.55 1.03
N PHE A 136 -1.36 -1.42 1.71
CA PHE A 136 -2.00 -0.16 1.28
C PHE A 136 -1.42 0.37 -0.04
N ASP A 137 -0.12 0.26 -0.23
CA ASP A 137 0.53 0.67 -1.47
C ASP A 137 0.10 -0.20 -2.67
N ALA A 138 -0.23 -1.46 -2.45
CA ALA A 138 -0.82 -2.33 -3.47
C ALA A 138 -2.30 -1.98 -3.73
N ASP A 139 -3.19 -2.31 -2.79
CA ASP A 139 -4.66 -2.28 -2.98
C ASP A 139 -5.38 -1.17 -2.21
N GLY A 140 -4.68 -0.36 -1.41
CA GLY A 140 -5.29 0.75 -0.68
C GLY A 140 -5.59 1.95 -1.59
N CYS A 141 -6.59 2.73 -1.21
CA CYS A 141 -6.95 3.95 -1.93
C CYS A 141 -7.22 5.12 -0.99
N ILE A 142 -6.68 6.29 -1.34
CA ILE A 142 -7.05 7.59 -0.75
C ILE A 142 -7.73 8.41 -1.84
N THR A 143 -8.89 8.93 -1.54
CA THR A 143 -9.62 9.85 -2.41
C THR A 143 -10.14 11.03 -1.60
N TRP A 144 -10.13 12.20 -2.19
CA TRP A 144 -10.73 13.41 -1.64
C TRP A 144 -11.09 14.41 -2.70
N GLY A 145 -11.88 15.41 -2.33
CA GLY A 145 -12.23 16.53 -3.20
C GLY A 145 -12.91 17.65 -2.43
N LYS A 146 -13.03 18.82 -3.06
CA LYS A 146 -13.75 19.96 -2.50
C LYS A 146 -15.23 19.88 -2.89
N ARG A 147 -16.13 20.01 -1.94
CA ARG A 147 -17.55 20.21 -2.22
C ARG A 147 -17.77 21.64 -2.66
N LYS A 148 -18.37 21.82 -3.84
CA LYS A 148 -18.62 23.15 -4.42
C LYS A 148 -19.56 23.99 -3.56
N ASP A 149 -20.51 23.35 -2.85
CA ASP A 149 -21.61 23.96 -2.11
C ASP A 149 -21.23 24.39 -0.68
N ARG A 150 -20.19 23.86 -0.08
CA ARG A 150 -19.90 24.02 1.36
C ARG A 150 -18.48 24.41 1.71
N ASN A 151 -17.63 24.63 0.74
CA ASN A 151 -16.17 24.85 0.96
C ASN A 151 -15.53 23.81 1.93
N LYS A 152 -16.08 22.58 1.93
CA LYS A 152 -15.61 21.46 2.76
C LYS A 152 -14.91 20.43 1.92
N ILE A 153 -13.87 19.82 2.49
CA ILE A 153 -13.20 18.68 1.90
C ILE A 153 -13.97 17.42 2.30
N TRP A 154 -14.26 16.58 1.32
CA TRP A 154 -14.63 15.18 1.56
C TRP A 154 -13.40 14.32 1.32
N GLN A 155 -13.20 13.35 2.15
CA GLN A 155 -12.06 12.43 2.09
C GLN A 155 -12.52 11.00 2.37
N LYS A 156 -11.77 10.04 1.86
CA LYS A 156 -12.00 8.63 2.09
C LYS A 156 -10.71 7.83 1.96
N VAL A 157 -10.51 6.91 2.89
CA VAL A 157 -9.53 5.82 2.79
C VAL A 157 -10.29 4.51 2.63
N SER A 158 -9.83 3.64 1.75
CA SER A 158 -10.45 2.33 1.55
C SER A 158 -9.40 1.25 1.26
N PHE A 159 -9.78 0.01 1.63
CA PHE A 159 -9.09 -1.24 1.30
C PHE A 159 -10.11 -2.17 0.67
N THR A 160 -9.77 -2.76 -0.46
CA THR A 160 -10.60 -3.77 -1.13
C THR A 160 -9.82 -5.08 -1.17
N SER A 161 -10.37 -6.17 -0.63
CA SER A 161 -9.73 -7.48 -0.65
C SER A 161 -10.69 -8.60 -0.25
N GLN A 162 -10.14 -9.78 -0.01
CA GLN A 162 -10.86 -10.92 0.54
C GLN A 162 -11.17 -10.74 2.02
N LEU A 163 -12.25 -11.36 2.52
CA LEU A 163 -12.77 -11.18 3.89
C LEU A 163 -11.69 -11.37 4.96
N TYR A 164 -10.98 -12.51 4.95
CA TYR A 164 -10.00 -12.83 6.00
C TYR A 164 -8.82 -11.87 6.07
N LEU A 165 -8.42 -11.30 4.92
CA LEU A 165 -7.39 -10.25 4.89
C LEU A 165 -7.91 -8.95 5.51
N LEU A 166 -9.13 -8.57 5.18
CA LEU A 166 -9.74 -7.35 5.72
C LEU A 166 -10.06 -7.45 7.21
N GLU A 167 -10.44 -8.62 7.71
CA GLU A 167 -10.61 -8.85 9.16
C GLU A 167 -9.31 -8.60 9.92
N GLY A 168 -8.19 -9.08 9.38
CA GLY A 168 -6.88 -8.80 9.95
C GLY A 168 -6.52 -7.32 9.92
N ILE A 169 -6.77 -6.62 8.81
CA ILE A 169 -6.56 -5.18 8.68
C ILE A 169 -7.45 -4.40 9.65
N GLN A 170 -8.74 -4.74 9.73
CA GLN A 170 -9.69 -4.12 10.67
C GLN A 170 -9.21 -4.21 12.11
N LYS A 171 -8.81 -5.41 12.55
CA LYS A 171 -8.27 -5.65 13.88
C LYS A 171 -7.01 -4.84 14.14
N MET A 172 -6.12 -4.77 13.16
CA MET A 172 -4.88 -4.02 13.27
C MET A 172 -5.13 -2.51 13.35
N LEU A 173 -6.02 -1.95 12.51
CA LEU A 173 -6.43 -0.54 12.57
C LEU A 173 -7.01 -0.18 13.94
N TYR A 174 -7.88 -1.04 14.49
CA TYR A 174 -8.46 -0.83 15.81
C TYR A 174 -7.39 -0.87 16.91
N ASN A 175 -6.57 -1.92 16.95
CA ASN A 175 -5.60 -2.14 18.01
C ASN A 175 -4.44 -1.12 18.02
N ASN A 176 -4.07 -0.58 16.87
CA ASN A 176 -2.91 0.31 16.76
C ASN A 176 -3.28 1.79 16.80
N ILE A 177 -4.40 2.16 16.21
CA ILE A 177 -4.76 3.57 16.04
C ILE A 177 -6.20 3.90 16.38
N GLY A 178 -6.94 2.92 16.94
CA GLY A 178 -8.31 3.13 17.43
C GLY A 178 -9.33 3.43 16.33
N ILE A 179 -9.08 3.03 15.07
CA ILE A 179 -10.03 3.21 13.98
C ILE A 179 -11.01 2.04 13.98
N SER A 180 -12.29 2.36 14.24
CA SER A 180 -13.38 1.41 14.09
C SER A 180 -13.94 1.50 12.68
N SER A 181 -14.00 0.38 11.98
CA SER A 181 -14.46 0.30 10.60
C SER A 181 -15.37 -0.90 10.40
N THR A 182 -16.18 -0.89 9.34
CA THR A 182 -17.09 -1.99 8.99
C THR A 182 -16.63 -2.61 7.68
N ILE A 183 -16.59 -3.94 7.64
CA ILE A 183 -16.37 -4.70 6.42
C ILE A 183 -17.71 -4.87 5.72
N ARG A 184 -17.78 -4.53 4.44
CA ARG A 184 -18.98 -4.67 3.61
C ARG A 184 -18.65 -5.44 2.34
N PRO A 185 -19.57 -6.29 1.84
CA PRO A 185 -19.39 -6.88 0.52
C PRO A 185 -19.39 -5.77 -0.55
N LYS A 186 -18.53 -5.92 -1.54
CA LYS A 186 -18.53 -5.04 -2.71
C LYS A 186 -19.50 -5.63 -3.75
N SER A 187 -20.42 -4.82 -4.24
CA SER A 187 -21.46 -5.29 -5.18
C SER A 187 -20.82 -5.90 -6.44
N ASN A 188 -21.37 -7.05 -6.87
CA ASN A 188 -21.01 -7.78 -8.09
C ASN A 188 -19.58 -8.36 -8.14
N GLU A 189 -18.86 -8.40 -7.01
CA GLU A 189 -17.52 -8.97 -6.93
C GLU A 189 -17.44 -9.89 -5.71
N ASP A 190 -16.66 -10.97 -5.82
CA ASP A 190 -16.35 -11.86 -4.69
C ASP A 190 -15.23 -11.25 -3.81
N CYS A 191 -15.46 -10.01 -3.38
CA CYS A 191 -14.54 -9.25 -2.54
C CYS A 191 -15.29 -8.31 -1.59
N TYR A 192 -14.58 -7.80 -0.61
CA TYR A 192 -15.08 -6.95 0.45
C TYR A 192 -14.33 -5.62 0.49
N ILE A 193 -14.88 -4.65 1.22
CA ILE A 193 -14.29 -3.33 1.36
C ILE A 193 -14.35 -2.84 2.82
N ILE A 194 -13.27 -2.25 3.28
CA ILE A 194 -13.22 -1.38 4.46
C ILE A 194 -13.12 0.06 3.96
N GLU A 195 -13.96 0.94 4.51
CA GLU A 195 -13.91 2.37 4.22
C GLU A 195 -14.08 3.17 5.50
N PHE A 196 -13.32 4.26 5.60
CA PHE A 196 -13.54 5.29 6.61
C PHE A 196 -13.28 6.68 6.01
N SER A 197 -14.09 7.65 6.44
CA SER A 197 -14.12 9.01 5.88
C SER A 197 -14.13 10.10 6.94
N ASN A 198 -14.16 9.74 8.23
CA ASN A 198 -14.02 10.69 9.31
C ASN A 198 -12.64 11.36 9.20
N LYS A 199 -12.60 12.69 9.35
CA LYS A 199 -11.37 13.48 9.25
C LYS A 199 -10.29 12.99 10.22
N GLU A 200 -10.67 12.77 11.47
CA GLU A 200 -9.73 12.32 12.50
C GLU A 200 -9.14 10.95 12.20
N ASP A 201 -9.98 9.99 11.75
CA ASP A 201 -9.54 8.64 11.41
C ASP A 201 -8.63 8.65 10.18
N VAL A 202 -8.95 9.47 9.17
CA VAL A 202 -8.09 9.63 7.99
C VAL A 202 -6.74 10.23 8.38
N LEU A 203 -6.71 11.24 9.26
CA LEU A 203 -5.46 11.81 9.75
C LEU A 203 -4.66 10.83 10.61
N LYS A 204 -5.31 10.10 11.54
CA LYS A 204 -4.66 9.03 12.33
C LYS A 204 -4.03 7.99 11.42
N PHE A 205 -4.76 7.55 10.40
CA PHE A 205 -4.26 6.57 9.43
C PHE A 205 -3.05 7.10 8.66
N ILE A 206 -3.13 8.31 8.07
CA ILE A 206 -2.03 8.90 7.31
C ILE A 206 -0.79 9.07 8.20
N ASN A 207 -0.96 9.55 9.42
CA ASN A 207 0.14 9.73 10.37
C ASN A 207 0.74 8.39 10.83
N TYR A 208 -0.05 7.33 10.86
CA TYR A 208 0.41 5.99 11.21
C TYR A 208 1.24 5.36 10.09
N ILE A 209 0.75 5.37 8.85
CA ILE A 209 1.47 4.73 7.75
C ILE A 209 2.61 5.58 7.18
N TYR A 210 2.49 6.91 7.25
CA TYR A 210 3.47 7.89 6.78
C TYR A 210 3.78 8.92 7.87
N PRO A 211 4.42 8.54 8.98
CA PRO A 211 4.83 9.50 10.01
C PRO A 211 5.84 10.49 9.47
N LYS A 212 5.86 11.70 10.05
CA LYS A 212 6.69 12.82 9.57
C LYS A 212 8.20 12.54 9.69
N ASP A 213 8.57 11.71 10.66
CA ASP A 213 9.97 11.43 11.02
C ASP A 213 10.51 10.12 10.40
N ASP A 214 9.74 9.45 9.54
CA ASP A 214 10.18 8.21 8.89
C ASP A 214 10.38 8.43 7.39
N ASP A 215 11.56 8.10 6.92
CA ASP A 215 11.96 8.17 5.51
C ASP A 215 11.65 6.87 4.73
N PHE A 216 10.99 5.89 5.36
CA PHE A 216 10.61 4.64 4.70
C PHE A 216 9.41 4.86 3.77
N ILE A 217 9.71 5.34 2.58
CA ILE A 217 8.73 5.61 1.52
C ILE A 217 9.14 4.80 0.30
N ILE A 218 8.26 3.90 -0.15
CA ILE A 218 8.51 3.06 -1.32
C ILE A 218 7.69 3.58 -2.51
N LEU A 219 6.37 3.78 -2.34
CA LEU A 219 5.51 4.29 -3.38
C LEU A 219 5.29 5.80 -3.22
N GLN A 220 6.17 6.58 -3.86
CA GLN A 220 6.18 8.04 -3.70
C GLN A 220 4.87 8.72 -4.09
N ARG A 221 4.18 8.24 -5.14
CA ARG A 221 2.90 8.84 -5.57
C ARG A 221 1.80 8.75 -4.52
N LYS A 222 1.71 7.62 -3.75
CA LYS A 222 0.72 7.47 -2.66
C LYS A 222 1.12 8.30 -1.45
N TYR A 223 2.40 8.33 -1.11
CA TYR A 223 2.92 9.20 -0.06
C TYR A 223 2.59 10.68 -0.31
N LEU A 224 2.92 11.19 -1.51
CA LEU A 224 2.62 12.58 -1.88
C LEU A 224 1.11 12.86 -1.80
N LYS A 225 0.29 11.93 -2.29
CA LYS A 225 -1.15 12.03 -2.23
C LYS A 225 -1.67 12.11 -0.79
N ALA A 226 -1.15 11.29 0.11
CA ALA A 226 -1.48 11.29 1.53
C ALA A 226 -1.06 12.59 2.21
N ASN A 227 0.14 13.10 1.93
CA ASN A 227 0.63 14.35 2.49
C ASN A 227 -0.16 15.57 2.04
N VAL A 228 -0.52 15.65 0.76
CA VAL A 228 -1.39 16.74 0.27
C VAL A 228 -2.71 16.73 1.02
N LEU A 229 -3.34 15.56 1.17
CA LEU A 229 -4.58 15.46 1.94
C LEU A 229 -4.37 15.87 3.40
N ARG A 230 -3.28 15.44 4.04
CA ARG A 230 -2.95 15.83 5.42
C ARG A 230 -2.89 17.34 5.56
N LEU A 231 -2.13 18.02 4.71
CA LEU A 231 -1.99 19.49 4.73
C LEU A 231 -3.33 20.18 4.49
N GLU A 232 -4.11 19.75 3.51
CA GLU A 232 -5.43 20.30 3.26
C GLU A 232 -6.39 20.10 4.46
N LEU A 233 -6.33 18.97 5.13
CA LEU A 233 -7.16 18.70 6.31
C LEU A 233 -6.69 19.51 7.54
N GLU A 234 -5.40 19.76 7.70
CA GLU A 234 -4.84 20.59 8.77
C GLU A 234 -5.23 22.07 8.56
N GLU A 235 -5.06 22.62 7.35
CA GLU A 235 -5.41 24.01 6.99
C GLU A 235 -6.90 24.32 7.17
N PHE A 236 -7.79 23.44 6.67
CA PHE A 236 -9.25 23.63 6.79
C PHE A 236 -9.81 23.28 8.18
N GLY A 237 -8.99 22.75 9.09
CA GLY A 237 -9.38 22.48 10.48
C GLY A 237 -9.14 23.65 11.44
N GLY A 238 -8.32 24.61 11.05
CA GLY A 238 -8.00 25.80 11.87
C GLY A 238 -9.05 26.92 11.85
N SER A 239 -10.08 26.83 11.00
CA SER A 239 -11.02 27.95 10.75
C SER A 239 -12.32 27.90 11.57
N THR A 240 -12.41 27.08 12.62
CA THR A 240 -13.62 27.01 13.49
C THR A 240 -13.33 27.42 14.94
N LYS A 241 -12.58 28.52 15.13
CA LYS A 241 -12.61 29.27 16.38
C LYS A 241 -12.77 30.76 16.02
N LYS A 242 -13.97 31.18 15.81
CA LYS A 242 -14.46 32.52 16.09
C LYS A 242 -15.84 32.41 16.65
#